data_8f578349d4dacb88b22853940e66907e
#
_entry.id   8f578349d4dacb88b22853940e66907e
#
_cell.length_a   1.000
_cell.length_b   1.000
_cell.length_c   1.000
_cell.angle_alpha   90.00
_cell.angle_beta   90.00
_cell.angle_gamma   90.00
#
_symmetry.space_group_name_H-M   'P 1'
#
loop_
_entity.id
_entity.type
_entity.pdbx_description
1 polymer ?
#
loop_
_entity_poly.entity_id
_entity_poly.type
_entity_poly.pdbx_seq_one_letter_code
_entity_poly.pdbx_strand_id
1 'polypeptide(L)'
;MSLAGMKKVLITGGAGYVGHLLAPRLLDEGYEVTVYDKLYFGCRLPNDPKLRVIAGDIRDTQKLAAAFEGQDAVLHLACISNDASFELDENLSKTINYDCFEPMVVAAKKAGVKRFVYCSSSSVYGVSNSPDVTEDHPLLPLTLYNKFKGMCEPILWKYKSDDFTSVVIRPATLCGYSPRTRLDLSVNILTNHAVNKGVITVFGGTQMRPNLHIEDMVDAYQLMLETPHEKIHGETFNIGYENHSIADIALMAQKVVREEMPEKGKIDIVTTPSNDNRSYHVNSDKIYRILGYRPKRTIEDAVRDLVRAFGNHLLDNSFEDDWYYNVRTMKRLGAK
;
A
#
# COMPACT_ATOMS: atom_id res chain seq x y z
N MET A 1 -26.18 -3.37 -10.36
CA MET A 1 -26.62 -2.05 -9.80
C MET A 1 -25.80 -0.95 -10.43
N SER A 2 -26.44 0.09 -10.91
CA SER A 2 -25.74 1.23 -11.54
C SER A 2 -24.90 1.97 -10.50
N LEU A 3 -23.63 2.26 -10.83
CA LEU A 3 -22.65 2.99 -10.01
C LEU A 3 -22.98 4.49 -9.81
N ALA A 4 -24.03 4.98 -10.43
CA ALA A 4 -24.41 6.40 -10.47
C ALA A 4 -24.78 7.03 -9.10
N GLY A 5 -24.52 6.34 -7.98
CA GLY A 5 -24.90 6.79 -6.65
C GLY A 5 -23.90 6.60 -5.52
N MET A 6 -22.79 5.89 -5.71
CA MET A 6 -21.77 5.78 -4.65
C MET A 6 -20.92 7.04 -4.60
N LYS A 7 -21.05 7.82 -3.53
CA LYS A 7 -20.31 9.08 -3.35
C LYS A 7 -19.59 9.16 -2.01
N LYS A 8 -19.92 8.31 -1.04
CA LYS A 8 -19.36 8.35 0.31
C LYS A 8 -18.44 7.18 0.53
N VAL A 9 -17.17 7.46 0.69
CA VAL A 9 -16.11 6.44 0.82
C VAL A 9 -15.40 6.59 2.14
N LEU A 10 -15.32 5.51 2.91
CA LEU A 10 -14.49 5.46 4.10
C LEU A 10 -13.18 4.74 3.78
N ILE A 11 -12.06 5.37 4.14
CA ILE A 11 -10.71 4.82 4.01
C ILE A 11 -10.16 4.55 5.41
N THR A 12 -10.05 3.28 5.81
CA THR A 12 -9.29 2.96 7.02
C THR A 12 -7.80 3.01 6.72
N GLY A 13 -6.99 3.62 7.59
CA GLY A 13 -5.57 3.85 7.32
C GLY A 13 -5.33 4.96 6.29
N GLY A 14 -6.31 5.85 6.11
CA GLY A 14 -6.26 6.90 5.10
C GLY A 14 -5.26 8.04 5.39
N ALA A 15 -4.69 8.11 6.58
CA ALA A 15 -3.57 9.01 6.89
C ALA A 15 -2.19 8.33 6.68
N GLY A 16 -2.15 7.16 6.02
CA GLY A 16 -0.93 6.45 5.65
C GLY A 16 -0.33 6.88 4.31
N TYR A 17 0.65 6.11 3.83
CA TYR A 17 1.40 6.38 2.61
C TYR A 17 0.51 6.48 1.36
N VAL A 18 -0.37 5.52 1.14
CA VAL A 18 -1.31 5.53 0.01
C VAL A 18 -2.44 6.55 0.24
N GLY A 19 -2.97 6.61 1.46
CA GLY A 19 -4.14 7.41 1.77
C GLY A 19 -3.94 8.91 1.56
N HIS A 20 -2.71 9.42 1.74
CA HIS A 20 -2.39 10.83 1.48
C HIS A 20 -2.44 11.24 0.00
N LEU A 21 -2.43 10.29 -0.93
CA LEU A 21 -2.69 10.53 -2.34
C LEU A 21 -4.13 10.15 -2.73
N LEU A 22 -4.62 9.04 -2.17
CA LEU A 22 -5.95 8.52 -2.51
C LEU A 22 -7.09 9.43 -2.04
N ALA A 23 -7.02 9.93 -0.79
CA ALA A 23 -8.09 10.77 -0.27
C ALA A 23 -8.24 12.09 -1.07
N PRO A 24 -7.19 12.88 -1.36
CA PRO A 24 -7.30 14.04 -2.23
C PRO A 24 -7.82 13.70 -3.63
N ARG A 25 -7.31 12.62 -4.26
CA ARG A 25 -7.77 12.20 -5.58
C ARG A 25 -9.28 11.94 -5.60
N LEU A 26 -9.81 11.25 -4.59
CA LEU A 26 -11.25 10.98 -4.52
C LEU A 26 -12.07 12.26 -4.26
N LEU A 27 -11.55 13.23 -3.50
CA LEU A 27 -12.18 14.53 -3.33
C LEU A 27 -12.27 15.28 -4.65
N ASP A 28 -11.19 15.31 -5.43
CA ASP A 28 -11.14 15.95 -6.75
C ASP A 28 -12.13 15.30 -7.73
N GLU A 29 -12.36 13.98 -7.62
CA GLU A 29 -13.39 13.24 -8.39
C GLU A 29 -14.81 13.39 -7.81
N GLY A 30 -14.97 14.22 -6.78
CA GLY A 30 -16.28 14.61 -6.24
C GLY A 30 -16.84 13.71 -5.14
N TYR A 31 -16.07 12.74 -4.64
CA TYR A 31 -16.47 11.91 -3.49
C TYR A 31 -16.49 12.71 -2.18
N GLU A 32 -17.32 12.27 -1.25
CA GLU A 32 -17.22 12.61 0.17
C GLU A 32 -16.35 11.53 0.82
N VAL A 33 -15.24 11.95 1.43
CA VAL A 33 -14.24 11.03 1.96
C VAL A 33 -14.20 11.05 3.48
N THR A 34 -14.36 9.90 4.11
CA THR A 34 -14.11 9.72 5.55
C THR A 34 -12.82 8.93 5.72
N VAL A 35 -11.83 9.51 6.39
CA VAL A 35 -10.60 8.82 6.80
C VAL A 35 -10.74 8.38 8.25
N TYR A 36 -10.58 7.07 8.52
CA TYR A 36 -10.53 6.50 9.85
C TYR A 36 -9.12 5.95 10.10
N ASP A 37 -8.38 6.59 11.00
CA ASP A 37 -6.96 6.29 11.20
C ASP A 37 -6.54 6.47 12.66
N LYS A 38 -5.62 5.66 13.15
CA LYS A 38 -5.04 5.80 14.49
C LYS A 38 -4.13 7.03 14.61
N LEU A 39 -3.71 7.59 13.47
CA LEU A 39 -2.84 8.75 13.36
C LEU A 39 -1.45 8.56 14.01
N TYR A 40 -0.93 7.35 14.02
CA TYR A 40 0.43 7.07 14.51
C TYR A 40 1.50 7.90 13.79
N PHE A 41 1.26 8.22 12.53
CA PHE A 41 2.13 9.02 11.68
C PHE A 41 1.59 10.44 11.46
N GLY A 42 0.71 10.93 12.34
CA GLY A 42 0.04 12.23 12.16
C GLY A 42 -0.91 12.25 10.95
N CYS A 43 -1.28 13.45 10.53
CA CYS A 43 -2.14 13.67 9.38
C CYS A 43 -1.74 14.97 8.67
N ARG A 44 -1.49 14.90 7.37
CA ARG A 44 -1.20 16.04 6.48
C ARG A 44 -2.18 16.11 5.32
N LEU A 45 -3.38 15.55 5.49
CA LEU A 45 -4.46 15.64 4.51
C LEU A 45 -4.96 17.07 4.38
N PRO A 46 -5.50 17.46 3.21
CA PRO A 46 -5.98 18.81 2.98
C PRO A 46 -7.18 19.16 3.88
N ASN A 47 -7.40 20.45 4.09
CA ASN A 47 -8.62 20.93 4.71
C ASN A 47 -9.67 21.09 3.60
N ASP A 48 -10.61 20.16 3.50
CA ASP A 48 -11.68 20.13 2.51
C ASP A 48 -13.04 19.87 3.19
N PRO A 49 -14.12 20.58 2.85
CA PRO A 49 -15.44 20.39 3.47
C PRO A 49 -16.04 19.00 3.23
N LYS A 50 -15.59 18.28 2.21
CA LYS A 50 -16.02 16.90 1.92
C LYS A 50 -15.09 15.85 2.56
N LEU A 51 -14.03 16.28 3.28
CA LEU A 51 -13.14 15.38 4.00
C LEU A 51 -13.45 15.38 5.50
N ARG A 52 -13.74 14.20 6.03
CA ARG A 52 -13.86 13.97 7.46
C ARG A 52 -12.74 13.06 7.95
N VAL A 53 -11.91 13.51 8.88
CA VAL A 53 -10.87 12.68 9.52
C VAL A 53 -11.34 12.29 10.93
N ILE A 54 -11.38 10.99 11.19
CA ILE A 54 -11.74 10.40 12.47
C ILE A 54 -10.50 9.70 13.04
N ALA A 55 -9.94 10.26 14.12
CA ALA A 55 -8.90 9.58 14.88
C ALA A 55 -9.51 8.39 15.62
N GLY A 56 -9.13 7.16 15.26
CA GLY A 56 -9.73 5.95 15.83
C GLY A 56 -8.89 4.69 15.58
N ASP A 57 -9.06 3.74 16.47
CA ASP A 57 -8.46 2.42 16.37
C ASP A 57 -9.46 1.46 15.70
N ILE A 58 -9.03 0.71 14.68
CA ILE A 58 -9.92 -0.25 13.98
C ILE A 58 -10.37 -1.42 14.86
N ARG A 59 -9.75 -1.62 16.02
CA ARG A 59 -10.17 -2.58 17.06
C ARG A 59 -11.35 -2.07 17.89
N ASP A 60 -11.60 -0.77 17.91
CA ASP A 60 -12.79 -0.17 18.52
C ASP A 60 -13.99 -0.36 17.59
N THR A 61 -14.63 -1.51 17.71
CA THR A 61 -15.73 -1.91 16.82
C THR A 61 -16.95 -1.01 16.91
N GLN A 62 -17.21 -0.37 18.07
CA GLN A 62 -18.35 0.54 18.23
C GLN A 62 -18.11 1.85 17.49
N LYS A 63 -16.94 2.46 17.68
CA LYS A 63 -16.55 3.69 17.01
C LYS A 63 -16.43 3.49 15.49
N LEU A 64 -15.87 2.34 15.09
CA LEU A 64 -15.75 1.99 13.68
C LEU A 64 -17.12 1.74 13.02
N ALA A 65 -18.04 1.04 13.71
CA ALA A 65 -19.40 0.83 13.22
C ALA A 65 -20.14 2.16 13.00
N ALA A 66 -20.04 3.10 13.93
CA ALA A 66 -20.60 4.45 13.77
C ALA A 66 -19.95 5.22 12.60
N ALA A 67 -18.67 4.97 12.30
CA ALA A 67 -18.01 5.58 11.15
C ALA A 67 -18.49 5.01 9.81
N PHE A 68 -18.99 3.77 9.78
CA PHE A 68 -19.55 3.15 8.57
C PHE A 68 -20.97 3.62 8.24
N GLU A 69 -21.68 4.21 9.19
CA GLU A 69 -23.04 4.67 8.94
C GLU A 69 -23.11 5.67 7.79
N GLY A 70 -23.95 5.38 6.81
CA GLY A 70 -24.14 6.21 5.62
C GLY A 70 -22.99 6.19 4.62
N GLN A 71 -21.99 5.31 4.77
CA GLN A 71 -20.94 5.11 3.78
C GLN A 71 -21.40 4.14 2.69
N ASP A 72 -21.06 4.45 1.43
CA ASP A 72 -21.35 3.57 0.28
C ASP A 72 -20.27 2.48 0.12
N ALA A 73 -19.01 2.85 0.35
CA ALA A 73 -17.88 1.96 0.16
C ALA A 73 -16.83 2.10 1.27
N VAL A 74 -16.09 1.01 1.51
CA VAL A 74 -14.94 0.95 2.41
C VAL A 74 -13.72 0.51 1.63
N LEU A 75 -12.64 1.29 1.70
CA LEU A 75 -11.30 0.92 1.27
C LEU A 75 -10.47 0.63 2.52
N HIS A 76 -10.20 -0.66 2.77
CA HIS A 76 -9.50 -1.09 3.98
C HIS A 76 -7.99 -1.18 3.74
N LEU A 77 -7.26 -0.12 4.13
CA LEU A 77 -5.80 0.00 4.03
C LEU A 77 -5.11 -0.11 5.39
N ALA A 78 -5.85 0.10 6.49
CA ALA A 78 -5.26 0.10 7.84
C ALA A 78 -4.60 -1.24 8.15
N CYS A 79 -3.32 -1.20 8.48
CA CYS A 79 -2.57 -2.35 8.98
C CYS A 79 -1.23 -1.89 9.57
N ILE A 80 -0.64 -2.70 10.43
CA ILE A 80 0.79 -2.64 10.68
C ILE A 80 1.45 -3.25 9.45
N SER A 81 2.04 -2.37 8.63
CA SER A 81 2.56 -2.73 7.31
C SER A 81 4.04 -3.05 7.36
N ASN A 82 4.44 -4.09 6.69
CA ASN A 82 5.73 -4.75 6.56
C ASN A 82 6.11 -5.67 7.75
N ASP A 83 7.00 -6.62 7.45
CA ASP A 83 7.41 -7.66 8.39
C ASP A 83 8.12 -7.08 9.62
N ALA A 84 9.07 -6.17 9.41
CA ALA A 84 9.87 -5.60 10.50
C ALA A 84 9.05 -4.77 11.51
N SER A 85 7.97 -4.12 11.05
CA SER A 85 7.04 -3.42 11.96
C SER A 85 6.13 -4.39 12.68
N PHE A 86 5.72 -5.47 12.00
CA PHE A 86 4.87 -6.51 12.57
C PHE A 86 5.58 -7.24 13.72
N GLU A 87 6.85 -7.58 13.56
CA GLU A 87 7.68 -8.30 14.52
C GLU A 87 8.01 -7.49 15.78
N LEU A 88 7.77 -6.18 15.80
CA LEU A 88 8.00 -5.35 17.01
C LEU A 88 7.10 -5.78 18.18
N ASP A 89 5.85 -6.13 17.88
CA ASP A 89 4.87 -6.69 18.81
C ASP A 89 3.86 -7.54 18.02
N GLU A 90 4.07 -8.84 18.02
CA GLU A 90 3.25 -9.78 17.26
C GLU A 90 1.81 -9.83 17.73
N ASN A 91 1.56 -9.64 19.04
CA ASN A 91 0.20 -9.66 19.61
C ASN A 91 -0.56 -8.40 19.17
N LEU A 92 0.05 -7.23 19.32
CA LEU A 92 -0.52 -5.98 18.82
C LEU A 92 -0.81 -6.09 17.33
N SER A 93 0.18 -6.54 16.57
CA SER A 93 0.09 -6.68 15.11
C SER A 93 -1.00 -7.66 14.70
N LYS A 94 -1.14 -8.79 15.39
CA LYS A 94 -2.22 -9.75 15.16
C LYS A 94 -3.59 -9.12 15.42
N THR A 95 -3.77 -8.41 16.54
CA THR A 95 -5.05 -7.77 16.86
C THR A 95 -5.48 -6.74 15.82
N ILE A 96 -4.53 -6.01 15.24
CA ILE A 96 -4.78 -4.98 14.23
C ILE A 96 -4.94 -5.57 12.82
N ASN A 97 -4.11 -6.56 12.43
CA ASN A 97 -4.11 -7.05 11.06
C ASN A 97 -5.07 -8.21 10.83
N TYR A 98 -5.53 -8.90 11.89
CA TYR A 98 -6.33 -10.10 11.75
C TYR A 98 -7.56 -10.15 12.67
N ASP A 99 -7.39 -10.04 13.99
CA ASP A 99 -8.49 -10.30 14.93
C ASP A 99 -9.66 -9.30 14.79
N CYS A 100 -9.37 -8.04 14.41
CA CYS A 100 -10.40 -7.01 14.17
C CYS A 100 -11.07 -7.13 12.80
N PHE A 101 -10.55 -7.95 11.87
CA PHE A 101 -10.99 -7.93 10.46
C PHE A 101 -12.42 -8.46 10.30
N GLU A 102 -12.75 -9.64 10.84
CA GLU A 102 -14.10 -10.20 10.76
C GLU A 102 -15.16 -9.31 11.43
N PRO A 103 -14.96 -8.81 12.66
CA PRO A 103 -15.84 -7.81 13.26
C PRO A 103 -16.06 -6.55 12.40
N MET A 104 -14.99 -6.06 11.74
CA MET A 104 -15.05 -4.90 10.85
C MET A 104 -15.92 -5.18 9.62
N VAL A 105 -15.72 -6.31 8.94
CA VAL A 105 -16.51 -6.69 7.75
C VAL A 105 -17.99 -6.83 8.12
N VAL A 106 -18.28 -7.46 9.26
CA VAL A 106 -19.64 -7.60 9.80
C VAL A 106 -20.27 -6.23 10.08
N ALA A 107 -19.53 -5.33 10.71
CA ALA A 107 -20.02 -3.99 11.04
C ALA A 107 -20.29 -3.18 9.75
N ALA A 108 -19.38 -3.22 8.76
CA ALA A 108 -19.57 -2.54 7.49
C ALA A 108 -20.83 -3.04 6.75
N LYS A 109 -21.01 -4.37 6.69
CA LYS A 109 -22.20 -4.96 6.06
C LYS A 109 -23.49 -4.60 6.79
N LYS A 110 -23.50 -4.62 8.13
CA LYS A 110 -24.66 -4.20 8.93
C LYS A 110 -25.01 -2.73 8.80
N ALA A 111 -24.00 -1.86 8.58
CA ALA A 111 -24.20 -0.43 8.32
C ALA A 111 -24.72 -0.13 6.91
N GLY A 112 -24.91 -1.14 6.05
CA GLY A 112 -25.41 -0.98 4.69
C GLY A 112 -24.35 -0.53 3.67
N VAL A 113 -23.06 -0.69 3.99
CA VAL A 113 -21.97 -0.51 3.04
C VAL A 113 -22.15 -1.48 1.87
N LYS A 114 -22.09 -0.96 0.64
CA LYS A 114 -22.34 -1.73 -0.59
C LYS A 114 -21.09 -2.35 -1.18
N ARG A 115 -19.92 -1.81 -0.85
CA ARG A 115 -18.63 -2.25 -1.41
C ARG A 115 -17.53 -2.24 -0.37
N PHE A 116 -16.78 -3.34 -0.29
CA PHE A 116 -15.63 -3.48 0.57
C PHE A 116 -14.42 -3.94 -0.24
N VAL A 117 -13.41 -3.08 -0.32
CA VAL A 117 -12.14 -3.36 -0.99
C VAL A 117 -11.08 -3.65 0.05
N TYR A 118 -10.56 -4.86 0.07
CA TYR A 118 -9.51 -5.28 1.00
C TYR A 118 -8.13 -5.19 0.34
N CYS A 119 -7.23 -4.44 0.95
CA CYS A 119 -5.83 -4.40 0.59
C CYS A 119 -5.07 -5.57 1.26
N SER A 120 -4.94 -6.68 0.55
CA SER A 120 -4.04 -7.78 0.90
C SER A 120 -2.59 -7.41 0.53
N SER A 121 -1.81 -8.32 0.01
CA SER A 121 -0.43 -8.08 -0.44
C SER A 121 0.02 -9.21 -1.38
N SER A 122 0.83 -8.91 -2.37
CA SER A 122 1.50 -9.94 -3.18
C SER A 122 2.50 -10.78 -2.38
N SER A 123 2.94 -10.31 -1.22
CA SER A 123 3.83 -11.06 -0.34
C SER A 123 3.19 -12.31 0.28
N VAL A 124 1.86 -12.47 0.18
CA VAL A 124 1.15 -13.69 0.62
C VAL A 124 1.57 -14.95 -0.14
N TYR A 125 2.13 -14.79 -1.35
CA TYR A 125 2.65 -15.90 -2.15
C TYR A 125 3.93 -16.52 -1.59
N GLY A 126 4.66 -15.79 -0.75
CA GLY A 126 5.95 -16.24 -0.21
C GLY A 126 7.05 -16.27 -1.28
N VAL A 127 7.99 -17.24 -1.18
CA VAL A 127 8.99 -17.48 -2.21
C VAL A 127 8.40 -18.36 -3.30
N SER A 128 8.55 -17.94 -4.54
CA SER A 128 8.17 -18.74 -5.69
C SER A 128 9.28 -18.71 -6.74
N ASN A 129 9.62 -19.90 -7.23
CA ASN A 129 10.49 -20.06 -8.40
C ASN A 129 9.70 -20.03 -9.71
N SER A 130 8.37 -19.93 -9.64
CA SER A 130 7.54 -19.77 -10.83
C SER A 130 7.81 -18.40 -11.47
N PRO A 131 8.08 -18.33 -12.76
CA PRO A 131 8.22 -17.03 -13.45
C PRO A 131 6.87 -16.31 -13.57
N ASP A 132 5.76 -17.00 -13.31
CA ASP A 132 4.40 -16.52 -13.50
C ASP A 132 3.55 -16.80 -12.22
N VAL A 133 3.49 -15.82 -11.32
CA VAL A 133 2.73 -15.90 -10.07
C VAL A 133 1.41 -15.15 -10.25
N THR A 134 0.39 -15.89 -10.63
CA THR A 134 -0.99 -15.41 -10.80
C THR A 134 -1.79 -15.51 -9.50
N GLU A 135 -3.05 -15.06 -9.52
CA GLU A 135 -3.96 -15.12 -8.36
C GLU A 135 -4.30 -16.54 -7.90
N ASP A 136 -4.18 -17.53 -8.80
CA ASP A 136 -4.42 -18.95 -8.51
C ASP A 136 -3.20 -19.63 -7.87
N HIS A 137 -2.05 -18.94 -7.77
CA HIS A 137 -0.87 -19.49 -7.13
C HIS A 137 -1.12 -19.74 -5.64
N PRO A 138 -0.64 -20.87 -5.06
CA PRO A 138 -0.79 -21.15 -3.64
C PRO A 138 -0.23 -20.03 -2.75
N LEU A 139 -0.94 -19.74 -1.67
CA LEU A 139 -0.46 -18.80 -0.66
C LEU A 139 0.48 -19.55 0.30
N LEU A 140 1.77 -19.23 0.25
CA LEU A 140 2.83 -19.83 1.07
C LEU A 140 3.58 -18.76 1.86
N PRO A 141 2.89 -18.03 2.74
CA PRO A 141 3.44 -16.89 3.44
C PRO A 141 4.62 -17.28 4.35
N LEU A 142 5.71 -16.51 4.30
CA LEU A 142 6.91 -16.77 5.09
C LEU A 142 6.87 -16.11 6.48
N THR A 143 6.11 -15.04 6.62
CA THR A 143 6.06 -14.24 7.84
C THR A 143 4.66 -14.18 8.40
N LEU A 144 4.53 -13.82 9.67
CA LEU A 144 3.21 -13.63 10.30
C LEU A 144 2.41 -12.50 9.65
N TYR A 145 3.09 -11.41 9.23
CA TYR A 145 2.45 -10.34 8.48
C TYR A 145 1.75 -10.87 7.22
N ASN A 146 2.49 -11.59 6.39
CA ASN A 146 1.98 -12.16 5.13
C ASN A 146 0.88 -13.19 5.38
N LYS A 147 1.07 -14.04 6.42
CA LYS A 147 0.09 -15.06 6.83
C LYS A 147 -1.24 -14.40 7.20
N PHE A 148 -1.24 -13.40 8.06
CA PHE A 148 -2.48 -12.76 8.50
C PHE A 148 -3.14 -11.95 7.38
N LYS A 149 -2.36 -11.35 6.47
CA LYS A 149 -2.91 -10.73 5.26
C LYS A 149 -3.69 -11.75 4.41
N GLY A 150 -3.12 -12.91 4.13
CA GLY A 150 -3.77 -13.96 3.36
C GLY A 150 -4.98 -14.59 4.08
N MET A 151 -4.92 -14.75 5.41
CA MET A 151 -6.02 -15.32 6.20
C MET A 151 -7.27 -14.42 6.25
N CYS A 152 -7.15 -13.13 6.03
CA CYS A 152 -8.30 -12.22 5.95
C CYS A 152 -9.12 -12.40 4.66
N GLU A 153 -8.52 -12.86 3.57
CA GLU A 153 -9.21 -13.01 2.29
C GLU A 153 -10.41 -14.00 2.37
N PRO A 154 -10.23 -15.24 2.85
CA PRO A 154 -11.37 -16.16 3.00
C PRO A 154 -12.40 -15.66 4.03
N ILE A 155 -12.03 -14.85 5.01
CA ILE A 155 -12.98 -14.22 5.92
C ILE A 155 -13.90 -13.26 5.14
N LEU A 156 -13.33 -12.40 4.28
CA LEU A 156 -14.14 -11.50 3.47
C LEU A 156 -15.15 -12.27 2.59
N TRP A 157 -14.71 -13.40 2.01
CA TRP A 157 -15.55 -14.22 1.13
C TRP A 157 -16.77 -14.84 1.82
N LYS A 158 -16.72 -15.09 3.14
CA LYS A 158 -17.88 -15.59 3.91
C LYS A 158 -19.06 -14.60 3.91
N TYR A 159 -18.77 -13.31 3.75
CA TYR A 159 -19.76 -12.23 3.86
C TYR A 159 -20.20 -11.65 2.53
N LYS A 160 -19.64 -12.11 1.41
CA LYS A 160 -20.04 -11.66 0.07
C LYS A 160 -21.52 -11.97 -0.19
N SER A 161 -22.21 -11.04 -0.84
CA SER A 161 -23.61 -11.17 -1.24
C SER A 161 -23.93 -10.14 -2.33
N ASP A 162 -25.06 -10.27 -3.01
CA ASP A 162 -25.44 -9.39 -4.13
C ASP A 162 -25.52 -7.93 -3.71
N ASP A 163 -25.79 -7.63 -2.44
CA ASP A 163 -25.85 -6.29 -1.86
C ASP A 163 -24.54 -5.84 -1.21
N PHE A 164 -23.50 -6.68 -1.17
CA PHE A 164 -22.20 -6.40 -0.56
C PHE A 164 -21.05 -6.85 -1.47
N THR A 165 -20.64 -5.97 -2.39
CA THR A 165 -19.51 -6.22 -3.29
C THR A 165 -18.22 -6.37 -2.49
N SER A 166 -17.62 -7.55 -2.51
CA SER A 166 -16.34 -7.83 -1.85
C SER A 166 -15.26 -8.06 -2.90
N VAL A 167 -14.13 -7.39 -2.77
CA VAL A 167 -12.98 -7.54 -3.67
C VAL A 167 -11.67 -7.49 -2.89
N VAL A 168 -10.72 -8.32 -3.29
CA VAL A 168 -9.36 -8.35 -2.74
C VAL A 168 -8.38 -7.83 -3.78
N ILE A 169 -7.46 -6.98 -3.37
CA ILE A 169 -6.32 -6.58 -4.19
C ILE A 169 -5.02 -7.01 -3.49
N ARG A 170 -4.09 -7.54 -4.27
CA ARG A 170 -2.75 -7.97 -3.83
C ARG A 170 -1.70 -7.10 -4.51
N PRO A 171 -1.42 -5.89 -3.96
CA PRO A 171 -0.45 -5.00 -4.56
C PRO A 171 0.98 -5.53 -4.41
N ALA A 172 1.80 -5.20 -5.40
CA ALA A 172 3.26 -5.26 -5.35
C ALA A 172 3.82 -4.24 -4.34
N THR A 173 5.14 -4.25 -4.13
CA THR A 173 5.81 -3.24 -3.30
C THR A 173 5.62 -1.86 -3.93
N LEU A 174 5.06 -0.93 -3.17
CA LEU A 174 4.81 0.42 -3.65
C LEU A 174 6.08 1.27 -3.64
N CYS A 175 6.18 2.20 -4.60
CA CYS A 175 7.27 3.16 -4.70
C CYS A 175 6.77 4.53 -5.17
N GLY A 176 7.58 5.57 -4.95
CA GLY A 176 7.27 6.94 -5.34
C GLY A 176 6.96 7.86 -4.17
N TYR A 177 6.72 9.12 -4.50
CA TYR A 177 6.46 10.19 -3.52
C TYR A 177 5.01 10.18 -3.01
N SER A 178 4.83 10.52 -1.77
CA SER A 178 3.56 10.87 -1.13
C SER A 178 3.84 11.88 -0.02
N PRO A 179 2.90 12.76 0.37
CA PRO A 179 3.07 13.64 1.53
C PRO A 179 3.44 12.90 2.82
N ARG A 180 3.05 11.64 2.93
CA ARG A 180 3.52 10.69 3.96
C ARG A 180 4.44 9.65 3.30
N THR A 181 5.56 10.07 2.74
CA THR A 181 6.52 9.17 2.09
C THR A 181 7.11 8.14 3.05
N ARG A 182 7.27 6.92 2.56
CA ARG A 182 7.97 5.83 3.25
C ARG A 182 9.36 5.65 2.65
N LEU A 183 10.40 5.99 3.40
CA LEU A 183 11.79 5.80 2.98
C LEU A 183 12.37 4.44 3.45
N ASP A 184 11.52 3.56 3.99
CA ASP A 184 11.84 2.18 4.35
C ASP A 184 11.43 1.15 3.27
N LEU A 185 10.97 1.60 2.09
CA LEU A 185 10.66 0.76 0.93
C LEU A 185 11.81 0.74 -0.07
N SER A 186 12.00 -0.37 -0.77
CA SER A 186 13.19 -0.67 -1.59
C SER A 186 13.59 0.47 -2.56
N VAL A 187 12.72 0.86 -3.48
CA VAL A 187 13.01 1.93 -4.44
C VAL A 187 13.28 3.25 -3.72
N ASN A 188 12.45 3.57 -2.73
CA ASN A 188 12.50 4.85 -2.02
C ASN A 188 13.79 5.01 -1.19
N ILE A 189 14.22 3.95 -0.48
CA ILE A 189 15.45 4.01 0.32
C ILE A 189 16.70 4.05 -0.57
N LEU A 190 16.73 3.30 -1.67
CA LEU A 190 17.87 3.33 -2.60
C LEU A 190 17.99 4.69 -3.27
N THR A 191 16.86 5.33 -3.62
CA THR A 191 16.84 6.71 -4.12
C THR A 191 17.33 7.71 -3.05
N ASN A 192 16.88 7.57 -1.81
CA ASN A 192 17.34 8.41 -0.70
C ASN A 192 18.86 8.28 -0.49
N HIS A 193 19.39 7.06 -0.55
CA HIS A 193 20.85 6.81 -0.48
C HIS A 193 21.58 7.52 -1.63
N ALA A 194 21.08 7.40 -2.86
CA ALA A 194 21.68 8.02 -4.04
C ALA A 194 21.74 9.56 -3.91
N VAL A 195 20.60 10.18 -3.54
CA VAL A 195 20.47 11.64 -3.46
C VAL A 195 21.27 12.22 -2.30
N ASN A 196 21.20 11.62 -1.11
CA ASN A 196 21.65 12.26 0.13
C ASN A 196 22.96 11.69 0.70
N LYS A 197 23.44 10.52 0.19
CA LYS A 197 24.73 9.94 0.60
C LYS A 197 25.74 9.82 -0.54
N GLY A 198 25.28 9.84 -1.82
CA GLY A 198 26.14 9.54 -2.95
C GLY A 198 26.63 8.07 -3.03
N VAL A 199 26.09 7.21 -2.16
CA VAL A 199 26.41 5.77 -2.09
C VAL A 199 25.14 4.99 -1.86
N ILE A 200 24.80 4.10 -2.79
CA ILE A 200 23.68 3.17 -2.67
C ILE A 200 24.18 1.87 -2.04
N THR A 201 23.69 1.53 -0.85
CA THR A 201 24.00 0.24 -0.22
C THR A 201 22.93 -0.79 -0.61
N VAL A 202 23.36 -1.86 -1.27
CA VAL A 202 22.52 -2.98 -1.70
C VAL A 202 22.81 -4.17 -0.79
N PHE A 203 21.78 -4.73 -0.19
CA PHE A 203 21.84 -5.95 0.62
C PHE A 203 21.43 -7.15 -0.23
N GLY A 204 22.37 -8.06 -0.53
CA GLY A 204 22.21 -9.18 -1.45
C GLY A 204 22.25 -8.73 -2.90
N GLY A 205 21.11 -8.42 -3.49
CA GLY A 205 20.97 -7.81 -4.82
C GLY A 205 20.25 -8.67 -5.85
N THR A 206 20.33 -9.99 -5.77
CA THR A 206 19.70 -10.91 -6.76
C THR A 206 18.23 -11.19 -6.48
N GLN A 207 17.74 -10.90 -5.28
CA GLN A 207 16.35 -11.13 -4.90
C GLN A 207 15.40 -10.24 -5.69
N MET A 208 14.40 -10.87 -6.30
CA MET A 208 13.39 -10.20 -7.11
C MET A 208 12.34 -9.53 -6.26
N ARG A 209 11.89 -8.36 -6.68
CA ARG A 209 10.79 -7.60 -6.08
C ARG A 209 9.84 -7.13 -7.15
N PRO A 210 8.56 -7.47 -7.06
CA PRO A 210 7.53 -6.79 -7.83
C PRO A 210 7.34 -5.38 -7.30
N ASN A 211 7.20 -4.42 -8.19
CA ASN A 211 7.04 -3.01 -7.86
C ASN A 211 5.82 -2.42 -8.55
N LEU A 212 5.26 -1.40 -7.91
CA LEU A 212 4.13 -0.63 -8.43
C LEU A 212 4.28 0.83 -8.00
N HIS A 213 4.14 1.74 -8.94
CA HIS A 213 4.10 3.16 -8.62
C HIS A 213 2.89 3.50 -7.77
N ILE A 214 3.05 4.35 -6.75
CA ILE A 214 1.98 4.65 -5.79
C ILE A 214 0.76 5.32 -6.45
N GLU A 215 0.96 6.14 -7.49
CA GLU A 215 -0.14 6.75 -8.24
C GLU A 215 -0.94 5.70 -9.05
N ASP A 216 -0.28 4.65 -9.56
CA ASP A 216 -0.98 3.54 -10.21
C ASP A 216 -1.79 2.73 -9.19
N MET A 217 -1.33 2.65 -7.94
CA MET A 217 -2.14 2.06 -6.87
C MET A 217 -3.37 2.90 -6.56
N VAL A 218 -3.27 4.23 -6.57
CA VAL A 218 -4.41 5.16 -6.43
C VAL A 218 -5.39 4.97 -7.57
N ASP A 219 -4.91 4.92 -8.82
CA ASP A 219 -5.73 4.66 -10.01
C ASP A 219 -6.48 3.31 -9.89
N ALA A 220 -5.82 2.27 -9.34
CA ALA A 220 -6.45 0.97 -9.11
C ALA A 220 -7.54 1.01 -8.04
N TYR A 221 -7.37 1.76 -6.95
CA TYR A 221 -8.43 1.95 -5.95
C TYR A 221 -9.65 2.65 -6.54
N GLN A 222 -9.43 3.71 -7.32
CA GLN A 222 -10.52 4.40 -8.02
C GLN A 222 -11.24 3.45 -8.96
N LEU A 223 -10.50 2.65 -9.73
CA LEU A 223 -11.08 1.61 -10.59
C LEU A 223 -11.95 0.62 -9.80
N MET A 224 -11.49 0.17 -8.61
CA MET A 224 -12.30 -0.72 -7.77
C MET A 224 -13.59 -0.06 -7.26
N LEU A 225 -13.62 1.25 -7.09
CA LEU A 225 -14.83 1.98 -6.73
C LEU A 225 -15.80 2.13 -7.91
N GLU A 226 -15.29 2.32 -9.13
CA GLU A 226 -16.06 2.66 -10.32
C GLU A 226 -16.49 1.44 -11.15
N THR A 227 -15.84 0.29 -10.94
CA THR A 227 -16.16 -0.92 -11.70
C THR A 227 -17.50 -1.54 -11.29
N PRO A 228 -18.35 -1.99 -12.24
CA PRO A 228 -19.58 -2.69 -11.95
C PRO A 228 -19.38 -3.91 -11.04
N HIS A 229 -20.37 -4.17 -10.17
CA HIS A 229 -20.37 -5.28 -9.21
C HIS A 229 -20.02 -6.60 -9.88
N GLU A 230 -20.61 -6.89 -11.00
CA GLU A 230 -20.52 -8.16 -11.74
C GLU A 230 -19.10 -8.50 -12.18
N LYS A 231 -18.23 -7.48 -12.31
CA LYS A 231 -16.85 -7.67 -12.77
C LYS A 231 -15.84 -7.88 -11.65
N ILE A 232 -16.17 -7.48 -10.42
CA ILE A 232 -15.20 -7.51 -9.31
C ILE A 232 -15.67 -8.24 -8.06
N HIS A 233 -16.98 -8.57 -7.97
CA HIS A 233 -17.51 -9.25 -6.81
C HIS A 233 -16.95 -10.66 -6.66
N GLY A 234 -16.33 -10.93 -5.52
CA GLY A 234 -15.69 -12.21 -5.24
C GLY A 234 -14.34 -12.40 -5.94
N GLU A 235 -13.80 -11.35 -6.56
CA GLU A 235 -12.54 -11.42 -7.29
C GLU A 235 -11.34 -11.00 -6.44
N THR A 236 -10.20 -11.62 -6.76
CA THR A 236 -8.88 -11.19 -6.30
C THR A 236 -8.09 -10.72 -7.49
N PHE A 237 -7.38 -9.58 -7.35
CA PHE A 237 -6.52 -9.03 -8.38
C PHE A 237 -5.12 -8.76 -7.85
N ASN A 238 -4.11 -9.30 -8.52
CA ASN A 238 -2.74 -8.83 -8.40
C ASN A 238 -2.61 -7.45 -9.04
N ILE A 239 -1.89 -6.54 -8.39
CA ILE A 239 -1.59 -5.22 -8.92
C ILE A 239 -0.10 -4.98 -8.78
N GLY A 240 0.63 -5.24 -9.86
CA GLY A 240 2.07 -5.02 -10.01
C GLY A 240 2.38 -4.59 -11.43
N TYR A 241 3.55 -4.03 -11.65
CA TYR A 241 3.98 -3.59 -12.97
C TYR A 241 5.35 -4.16 -13.36
N GLU A 242 6.37 -3.87 -12.59
CA GLU A 242 7.74 -4.25 -12.91
C GLU A 242 8.30 -5.21 -11.85
N ASN A 243 8.94 -6.28 -12.34
CA ASN A 243 9.63 -7.27 -11.50
C ASN A 243 11.12 -7.14 -11.74
N HIS A 244 11.86 -6.59 -10.78
CA HIS A 244 13.30 -6.35 -10.88
C HIS A 244 14.05 -6.86 -9.67
N SER A 245 15.33 -7.20 -9.87
CA SER A 245 16.22 -7.46 -8.75
C SER A 245 16.54 -6.17 -7.98
N ILE A 246 16.91 -6.29 -6.70
CA ILE A 246 17.33 -5.12 -5.92
C ILE A 246 18.57 -4.44 -6.56
N ALA A 247 19.44 -5.22 -7.20
CA ALA A 247 20.60 -4.67 -7.92
C ALA A 247 20.16 -3.83 -9.13
N ASP A 248 19.18 -4.30 -9.93
CA ASP A 248 18.65 -3.54 -11.06
C ASP A 248 17.97 -2.24 -10.59
N ILE A 249 17.20 -2.30 -9.49
CA ILE A 249 16.57 -1.12 -8.90
C ILE A 249 17.63 -0.11 -8.46
N ALA A 250 18.75 -0.55 -7.89
CA ALA A 250 19.86 0.33 -7.51
C ALA A 250 20.49 1.01 -8.74
N LEU A 251 20.66 0.28 -9.85
CA LEU A 251 21.15 0.83 -11.11
C LEU A 251 20.18 1.86 -11.70
N MET A 252 18.87 1.59 -11.66
CA MET A 252 17.84 2.55 -12.08
C MET A 252 17.88 3.83 -11.24
N ALA A 253 17.95 3.69 -9.90
CA ALA A 253 18.06 4.83 -9.00
C ALA A 253 19.33 5.65 -9.27
N GLN A 254 20.50 4.99 -9.44
CA GLN A 254 21.75 5.64 -9.77
C GLN A 254 21.66 6.42 -11.08
N LYS A 255 21.11 5.78 -12.14
CA LYS A 255 20.92 6.40 -13.47
C LYS A 255 20.08 7.66 -13.39
N VAL A 256 18.86 7.53 -12.82
CA VAL A 256 17.89 8.65 -12.79
C VAL A 256 18.41 9.80 -11.91
N VAL A 257 19.00 9.51 -10.75
CA VAL A 257 19.55 10.59 -9.89
C VAL A 257 20.69 11.32 -10.59
N ARG A 258 21.54 10.62 -11.35
CA ARG A 258 22.60 11.29 -12.15
C ARG A 258 22.07 12.12 -13.30
N GLU A 259 20.97 11.70 -13.91
CA GLU A 259 20.29 12.46 -14.99
C GLU A 259 19.61 13.72 -14.44
N GLU A 260 18.89 13.62 -13.34
CA GLU A 260 18.07 14.70 -12.77
C GLU A 260 18.85 15.65 -11.83
N MET A 261 19.96 15.15 -11.24
CA MET A 261 20.83 15.89 -10.30
C MET A 261 22.31 15.72 -10.67
N PRO A 262 22.76 16.20 -11.84
CA PRO A 262 24.14 16.00 -12.31
C PRO A 262 25.19 16.61 -11.35
N GLU A 263 24.83 17.60 -10.56
CA GLU A 263 25.67 18.22 -9.53
C GLU A 263 26.06 17.25 -8.40
N LYS A 264 25.32 16.15 -8.19
CA LYS A 264 25.67 15.11 -7.20
C LYS A 264 26.91 14.31 -7.61
N GLY A 265 27.32 14.38 -8.88
CA GLY A 265 28.51 13.75 -9.39
C GLY A 265 28.44 12.21 -9.39
N LYS A 266 29.50 11.58 -8.91
CA LYS A 266 29.58 10.12 -8.85
C LYS A 266 28.72 9.56 -7.71
N ILE A 267 27.90 8.57 -8.04
CA ILE A 267 27.14 7.78 -7.06
C ILE A 267 27.66 6.35 -7.12
N ASP A 268 28.14 5.82 -6.01
CA ASP A 268 28.66 4.47 -5.94
C ASP A 268 27.58 3.47 -5.51
N ILE A 269 27.68 2.23 -6.00
CA ILE A 269 26.83 1.11 -5.54
C ILE A 269 27.73 0.13 -4.79
N VAL A 270 27.40 -0.14 -3.53
CA VAL A 270 28.12 -1.07 -2.68
C VAL A 270 27.20 -2.21 -2.29
N THR A 271 27.57 -3.45 -2.65
CA THR A 271 26.80 -4.64 -2.30
C THR A 271 27.38 -5.29 -1.06
N THR A 272 26.51 -5.64 -0.11
CA THR A 272 26.82 -6.38 1.10
C THR A 272 26.03 -7.69 1.14
N PRO A 273 26.55 -8.76 1.76
CA PRO A 273 25.80 -10.01 1.93
C PRO A 273 24.46 -9.79 2.63
N SER A 274 23.46 -10.59 2.28
CA SER A 274 22.13 -10.56 2.90
C SER A 274 21.59 -11.97 3.09
N ASN A 275 20.88 -12.20 4.19
CA ASN A 275 20.12 -13.42 4.45
C ASN A 275 18.64 -13.29 4.01
N ASP A 276 18.27 -12.20 3.32
CA ASP A 276 16.90 -12.02 2.81
C ASP A 276 16.66 -12.88 1.57
N ASN A 277 16.07 -14.05 1.79
CA ASN A 277 15.79 -15.04 0.74
C ASN A 277 14.41 -14.78 0.06
N ARG A 278 13.69 -13.74 0.44
CA ARG A 278 12.40 -13.41 -0.19
C ARG A 278 12.65 -13.00 -1.63
N SER A 279 12.17 -13.81 -2.57
CA SER A 279 12.28 -13.55 -4.02
C SER A 279 10.99 -14.03 -4.67
N TYR A 280 10.29 -13.15 -5.34
CA TYR A 280 9.02 -13.48 -6.00
C TYR A 280 8.70 -12.48 -7.12
N HIS A 281 7.91 -12.97 -8.06
CA HIS A 281 7.34 -12.21 -9.17
C HIS A 281 5.84 -12.10 -8.98
N VAL A 282 5.20 -11.18 -9.68
CA VAL A 282 3.75 -11.07 -9.71
C VAL A 282 3.31 -10.83 -11.15
N ASN A 283 2.36 -11.64 -11.61
CA ASN A 283 1.65 -11.43 -12.84
C ASN A 283 0.33 -10.70 -12.55
N SER A 284 0.06 -9.64 -13.28
CA SER A 284 -1.15 -8.80 -13.14
C SER A 284 -2.01 -8.82 -14.41
N ASP A 285 -1.89 -9.83 -15.25
CA ASP A 285 -2.66 -9.93 -16.51
C ASP A 285 -4.16 -10.11 -16.28
N LYS A 286 -4.57 -10.66 -15.12
CA LYS A 286 -6.00 -10.84 -14.79
C LYS A 286 -6.73 -9.52 -14.73
N ILE A 287 -6.20 -8.53 -14.02
CA ILE A 287 -6.84 -7.21 -13.93
C ILE A 287 -6.93 -6.52 -15.29
N TYR A 288 -5.91 -6.68 -16.15
CA TYR A 288 -5.97 -6.17 -17.51
C TYR A 288 -7.04 -6.87 -18.34
N ARG A 289 -7.08 -8.20 -18.32
CA ARG A 289 -8.05 -9.00 -19.10
C ARG A 289 -9.49 -8.69 -18.71
N ILE A 290 -9.76 -8.52 -17.41
CA ILE A 290 -11.15 -8.34 -16.91
C ILE A 290 -11.56 -6.87 -16.92
N LEU A 291 -10.64 -5.96 -16.57
CA LEU A 291 -10.96 -4.56 -16.34
C LEU A 291 -10.28 -3.58 -17.31
N GLY A 292 -9.42 -4.08 -18.19
CA GLY A 292 -8.65 -3.23 -19.13
C GLY A 292 -7.58 -2.38 -18.46
N TYR A 293 -7.27 -2.62 -17.18
CA TYR A 293 -6.34 -1.80 -16.42
C TYR A 293 -4.90 -2.30 -16.56
N ARG A 294 -4.00 -1.37 -16.87
CA ARG A 294 -2.54 -1.55 -16.76
C ARG A 294 -1.92 -0.37 -16.03
N PRO A 295 -0.99 -0.62 -15.09
CA PRO A 295 -0.14 0.45 -14.58
C PRO A 295 0.60 1.16 -15.70
N LYS A 296 0.94 2.43 -15.51
CA LYS A 296 1.53 3.30 -16.56
C LYS A 296 2.89 3.84 -16.18
N ARG A 297 3.19 3.89 -14.86
CA ARG A 297 4.38 4.54 -14.33
C ARG A 297 5.41 3.51 -13.93
N THR A 298 6.64 3.74 -14.35
CA THR A 298 7.79 2.86 -14.10
C THR A 298 8.45 3.13 -12.74
N ILE A 299 9.38 2.25 -12.35
CA ILE A 299 10.28 2.49 -11.21
C ILE A 299 11.10 3.77 -11.43
N GLU A 300 11.59 4.01 -12.66
CA GLU A 300 12.33 5.23 -12.96
C GLU A 300 11.47 6.49 -12.76
N ASP A 301 10.17 6.44 -13.07
CA ASP A 301 9.25 7.55 -12.78
C ASP A 301 9.10 7.78 -11.27
N ALA A 302 8.99 6.70 -10.48
CA ALA A 302 8.97 6.80 -9.03
C ALA A 302 10.25 7.43 -8.46
N VAL A 303 11.42 7.08 -9.03
CA VAL A 303 12.70 7.70 -8.65
C VAL A 303 12.70 9.19 -9.01
N ARG A 304 12.21 9.59 -10.21
CA ARG A 304 12.09 11.00 -10.61
C ARG A 304 11.20 11.79 -9.67
N ASP A 305 10.06 11.23 -9.27
CA ASP A 305 9.17 11.90 -8.31
C ASP A 305 9.84 12.11 -6.95
N LEU A 306 10.59 11.14 -6.46
CA LEU A 306 11.37 11.27 -5.23
C LEU A 306 12.49 12.31 -5.37
N VAL A 307 13.22 12.30 -6.49
CA VAL A 307 14.28 13.30 -6.78
C VAL A 307 13.70 14.71 -6.76
N ARG A 308 12.55 14.93 -7.41
CA ARG A 308 11.85 16.22 -7.40
C ARG A 308 11.41 16.60 -5.99
N ALA A 309 10.91 15.63 -5.20
CA ALA A 309 10.51 15.87 -3.84
C ALA A 309 11.70 16.27 -2.94
N PHE A 310 12.86 15.64 -3.10
CA PHE A 310 14.10 16.04 -2.43
C PHE A 310 14.56 17.44 -2.88
N GLY A 311 14.56 17.71 -4.16
CA GLY A 311 14.95 19.02 -4.72
C GLY A 311 14.03 20.18 -4.27
N ASN A 312 12.76 19.87 -4.02
CA ASN A 312 11.77 20.84 -3.52
C ASN A 312 11.65 20.89 -1.99
N HIS A 313 12.57 20.29 -1.24
CA HIS A 313 12.57 20.26 0.22
C HIS A 313 11.30 19.68 0.87
N LEU A 314 10.65 18.72 0.17
CA LEU A 314 9.49 18.00 0.70
C LEU A 314 9.88 16.79 1.56
N LEU A 315 11.14 16.38 1.50
CA LEU A 315 11.70 15.21 2.19
C LEU A 315 12.96 15.55 2.98
N ASP A 316 12.94 16.68 3.68
CA ASP A 316 14.07 17.13 4.51
C ASP A 316 14.34 16.17 5.68
N ASN A 317 15.59 16.16 6.17
CA ASN A 317 16.04 15.30 7.28
C ASN A 317 15.71 13.83 7.09
N SER A 318 15.81 13.35 5.85
CA SER A 318 15.29 12.07 5.41
C SER A 318 15.87 10.84 6.13
N PHE A 319 17.04 10.94 6.76
CA PHE A 319 17.63 9.87 7.57
C PHE A 319 17.36 10.00 9.07
N GLU A 320 17.11 11.20 9.55
CA GLU A 320 16.96 11.54 10.97
C GLU A 320 15.49 11.53 11.40
N ASP A 321 14.56 11.98 10.51
CA ASP A 321 13.15 12.05 10.87
C ASP A 321 12.49 10.68 10.82
N ASP A 322 12.07 10.21 12.01
CA ASP A 322 11.35 8.94 12.18
C ASP A 322 10.04 8.87 11.38
N TRP A 323 9.49 10.03 11.01
CA TRP A 323 8.28 10.12 10.19
C TRP A 323 8.32 9.25 8.92
N TYR A 324 9.50 9.13 8.31
CA TYR A 324 9.68 8.36 7.08
C TYR A 324 9.84 6.85 7.30
N TYR A 325 9.97 6.39 8.55
CA TYR A 325 10.33 5.02 8.89
C TYR A 325 9.33 4.39 9.86
N ASN A 326 8.55 3.43 9.37
CA ASN A 326 7.50 2.80 10.19
C ASN A 326 8.03 2.21 11.48
N VAL A 327 9.11 1.41 11.41
CA VAL A 327 9.72 0.75 12.58
C VAL A 327 10.17 1.76 13.63
N ARG A 328 10.82 2.84 13.21
CA ARG A 328 11.32 3.88 14.15
C ARG A 328 10.17 4.59 14.85
N THR A 329 9.17 5.02 14.07
CA THR A 329 8.00 5.70 14.63
C THR A 329 7.25 4.80 15.59
N MET A 330 7.00 3.53 15.25
CA MET A 330 6.29 2.60 16.13
C MET A 330 7.05 2.32 17.42
N LYS A 331 8.39 2.17 17.37
CA LYS A 331 9.24 2.04 18.56
C LYS A 331 9.14 3.28 19.45
N ARG A 332 9.26 4.49 18.88
CA ARG A 332 9.17 5.75 19.61
C ARG A 332 7.82 5.95 20.31
N LEU A 333 6.74 5.56 19.65
CA LEU A 333 5.39 5.70 20.19
C LEU A 333 5.05 4.62 21.23
N GLY A 334 5.87 3.56 21.36
CA GLY A 334 5.50 2.39 22.15
C GLY A 334 4.12 1.89 21.73
N ALA A 335 3.90 1.75 20.39
CA ALA A 335 2.60 1.53 19.79
C ALA A 335 1.79 0.45 20.56
N LYS A 336 0.56 0.79 20.94
CA LYS A 336 -0.34 -0.05 21.74
C LYS A 336 -1.71 -0.14 21.09
#